data_c36f08b11c4cec8c05a29760f5d3be14
#
_entry.id   c36f08b11c4cec8c05a29760f5d3be14
#
_cell.length_a   1.000
_cell.length_b   1.000
_cell.length_c   1.000
_cell.angle_alpha   90.00
_cell.angle_beta   90.00
_cell.angle_gamma   90.00
#
_symmetry.space_group_name_H-M   'P 1'
#
loop_
_entity.id
_entity.type
_entity.pdbx_description
1 polymer ?
#
loop_
_entity_poly.entity_id
_entity_poly.type
_entity_poly.pdbx_seq_one_letter_code
_entity_poly.pdbx_strand_id
1 'polypeptide(L)'
;MKTVIASVCSAAFLALAGTASAQDISFNLTATSDYVWRGVSQSDEDFAIQGGADFESGIFYAGTWASTVDFGDDTDAEWDIYFGVAPSAGGFDWDFGITHYMYVGDPDGSDYDFTEASAAVSRAIGPATYGLKLAYSPDFFGAEDDATYLEANFAVEPAPQWSVSGAVGQQWVDSGADYLGWNLGVGYAFNDVFGLDLRYHDTNEHDWGDIYDSRVVVSLTAGF
;
A
#
# COMPACT_ATOMS: atom_id res chain seq x y z
N MET A 1 19.91 -3.55 -12.67
CA MET A 1 18.79 -4.10 -11.92
C MET A 1 18.00 -2.89 -11.47
N LYS A 2 16.82 -2.69 -11.99
CA LYS A 2 15.93 -1.59 -11.60
C LYS A 2 14.80 -2.22 -10.81
N THR A 3 14.77 -1.96 -9.51
CA THR A 3 13.67 -2.34 -8.65
C THR A 3 12.64 -1.22 -8.80
N VAL A 4 11.53 -1.50 -9.44
CA VAL A 4 10.39 -0.59 -9.44
C VAL A 4 9.63 -0.86 -8.14
N ILE A 5 9.59 0.11 -7.24
CA ILE A 5 8.79 0.05 -6.04
C ILE A 5 7.41 0.57 -6.43
N ALA A 6 6.51 -0.33 -6.81
CA ALA A 6 5.10 0.02 -6.89
C ALA A 6 4.59 0.26 -5.46
N SER A 7 4.34 1.52 -5.13
CA SER A 7 3.83 1.95 -3.83
C SER A 7 2.30 1.97 -3.90
N VAL A 8 1.69 0.80 -3.82
CA VAL A 8 0.25 0.71 -3.58
C VAL A 8 0.04 -0.30 -2.46
N CYS A 9 -0.66 0.13 -1.41
CA CYS A 9 -1.13 -0.66 -0.26
C CYS A 9 -0.10 -1.66 0.30
N SER A 10 0.32 -1.46 1.50
CA SER A 10 1.29 -2.14 2.38
C SER A 10 1.49 -3.66 2.24
N ALA A 11 1.64 -4.19 1.05
CA ALA A 11 2.21 -5.50 0.79
C ALA A 11 3.60 -5.29 0.19
N ALA A 12 4.66 -5.63 0.94
CA ALA A 12 6.03 -5.62 0.42
C ALA A 12 6.14 -6.71 -0.66
N PHE A 13 5.84 -6.36 -1.91
CA PHE A 13 6.11 -7.23 -3.03
C PHE A 13 7.62 -7.29 -3.27
N LEU A 14 8.18 -8.49 -3.22
CA LEU A 14 9.43 -8.80 -3.88
C LEU A 14 9.22 -8.58 -5.38
N ALA A 15 9.68 -7.45 -5.90
CA ALA A 15 9.72 -7.22 -7.35
C ALA A 15 10.64 -8.27 -7.96
N LEU A 16 10.06 -9.28 -8.56
CA LEU A 16 10.79 -10.20 -9.42
C LEU A 16 11.36 -9.41 -10.60
N ALA A 17 12.68 -9.34 -10.67
CA ALA A 17 13.41 -8.64 -11.72
C ALA A 17 13.19 -9.35 -13.06
N GLY A 18 12.11 -9.02 -13.73
CA GLY A 18 11.88 -9.34 -15.14
C GLY A 18 12.85 -8.53 -16.01
N THR A 19 13.36 -9.12 -17.08
CA THR A 19 14.13 -8.44 -18.11
C THR A 19 13.24 -7.43 -18.80
N ALA A 20 13.63 -6.14 -18.80
CA ALA A 20 12.87 -5.05 -19.36
C ALA A 20 12.34 -5.37 -20.78
N SER A 21 11.08 -5.74 -20.87
CA SER A 21 10.28 -5.67 -22.09
C SER A 21 9.82 -4.21 -22.26
N ALA A 22 9.52 -3.80 -23.50
CA ALA A 22 9.13 -2.41 -23.76
C ALA A 22 7.76 -2.05 -23.15
N GLN A 23 6.99 -3.06 -22.72
CA GLN A 23 5.69 -2.97 -22.06
C GLN A 23 5.49 -4.25 -21.25
N ASP A 24 5.18 -4.13 -19.97
CA ASP A 24 4.88 -5.25 -19.08
C ASP A 24 3.47 -5.11 -18.50
N ILE A 25 2.77 -6.24 -18.44
CA ILE A 25 1.49 -6.36 -17.73
C ILE A 25 1.71 -7.44 -16.67
N SER A 26 1.36 -7.13 -15.44
CA SER A 26 1.42 -8.06 -14.33
C SER A 26 0.08 -8.12 -13.59
N PHE A 27 -0.14 -9.21 -12.87
CA PHE A 27 -1.33 -9.43 -12.06
C PHE A 27 -0.91 -9.93 -10.68
N ASN A 28 -1.71 -9.62 -9.70
CA ASN A 28 -1.53 -10.14 -8.35
C ASN A 28 -2.85 -10.57 -7.74
N LEU A 29 -2.78 -11.53 -6.82
CA LEU A 29 -3.89 -11.98 -6.00
C LEU A 29 -3.36 -12.24 -4.59
N THR A 30 -3.99 -11.66 -3.57
CA THR A 30 -3.62 -11.81 -2.18
C THR A 30 -4.80 -12.27 -1.35
N ALA A 31 -4.54 -13.23 -0.47
CA ALA A 31 -5.41 -13.60 0.64
C ALA A 31 -4.76 -13.13 1.93
N THR A 32 -5.42 -12.27 2.69
CA THR A 32 -4.89 -11.69 3.93
C THR A 32 -5.84 -11.95 5.10
N SER A 33 -5.27 -12.14 6.29
CA SER A 33 -6.08 -12.33 7.51
C SER A 33 -6.77 -11.05 7.97
N ASP A 34 -6.30 -9.88 7.49
CA ASP A 34 -6.88 -8.57 7.72
C ASP A 34 -6.32 -7.63 6.63
N TYR A 35 -7.15 -6.74 6.11
CA TYR A 35 -6.70 -5.66 5.24
C TYR A 35 -6.38 -4.43 6.08
N VAL A 36 -5.10 -4.11 6.24
CA VAL A 36 -4.65 -2.95 7.01
C VAL A 36 -4.06 -1.88 6.10
N TRP A 37 -4.64 -0.68 6.10
CA TRP A 37 -4.16 0.49 5.38
C TRP A 37 -3.70 1.58 6.35
N ARG A 38 -2.44 2.01 6.25
CA ARG A 38 -1.81 3.03 7.13
C ARG A 38 -1.95 2.72 8.64
N GLY A 39 -1.99 1.44 9.02
CA GLY A 39 -2.14 0.99 10.40
C GLY A 39 -3.57 0.68 10.83
N VAL A 40 -4.58 1.04 10.03
CA VAL A 40 -6.01 0.88 10.36
C VAL A 40 -6.60 -0.28 9.57
N SER A 41 -7.35 -1.18 10.23
CA SER A 41 -8.07 -2.26 9.57
C SER A 41 -9.18 -1.71 8.66
N GLN A 42 -9.27 -2.27 7.46
CA GLN A 42 -10.29 -1.97 6.46
C GLN A 42 -11.29 -3.11 6.28
N SER A 43 -11.10 -4.22 6.99
CA SER A 43 -11.95 -5.42 6.92
C SER A 43 -12.48 -5.87 8.28
N ASP A 44 -12.59 -4.96 9.24
CA ASP A 44 -13.04 -5.21 10.63
C ASP A 44 -12.28 -6.37 11.29
N GLU A 45 -10.95 -6.46 11.04
CA GLU A 45 -10.04 -7.53 11.50
C GLU A 45 -10.34 -8.91 10.89
N ASP A 46 -11.19 -8.97 9.87
CA ASP A 46 -11.58 -10.20 9.19
C ASP A 46 -10.79 -10.40 7.87
N PHE A 47 -10.90 -11.61 7.36
CA PHE A 47 -10.22 -12.07 6.15
C PHE A 47 -10.64 -11.27 4.92
N ALA A 48 -9.65 -10.80 4.14
CA ALA A 48 -9.86 -10.10 2.88
C ALA A 48 -9.20 -10.80 1.70
N ILE A 49 -9.81 -10.64 0.51
CA ILE A 49 -9.27 -11.01 -0.80
C ILE A 49 -8.98 -9.75 -1.58
N GLN A 50 -7.77 -9.68 -2.11
CA GLN A 50 -7.25 -8.52 -2.83
C GLN A 50 -6.69 -8.95 -4.17
N GLY A 51 -6.75 -8.08 -5.17
CA GLY A 51 -6.15 -8.38 -6.47
C GLY A 51 -5.92 -7.13 -7.29
N GLY A 52 -4.92 -7.18 -8.18
CA GLY A 52 -4.56 -6.04 -9.01
C GLY A 52 -4.05 -6.45 -10.39
N ALA A 53 -4.03 -5.46 -11.28
CA ALA A 53 -3.46 -5.54 -12.60
C ALA A 53 -2.68 -4.26 -12.88
N ASP A 54 -1.41 -4.39 -13.28
CA ASP A 54 -0.49 -3.31 -13.52
C ASP A 54 -0.01 -3.31 -14.96
N PHE A 55 0.17 -2.13 -15.52
CA PHE A 55 0.80 -1.88 -16.81
C PHE A 55 1.98 -0.93 -16.61
N GLU A 56 3.15 -1.31 -17.13
CA GLU A 56 4.36 -0.50 -17.11
C GLU A 56 4.91 -0.27 -18.51
N SER A 57 5.36 0.96 -18.79
CA SER A 57 6.02 1.33 -20.03
C SER A 57 7.05 2.44 -19.82
N GLY A 58 8.32 2.08 -19.79
CA GLY A 58 9.42 3.01 -19.53
C GLY A 58 9.40 3.56 -18.11
N ILE A 59 9.05 4.83 -17.96
CA ILE A 59 8.87 5.45 -16.63
C ILE A 59 7.39 5.55 -16.24
N PHE A 60 6.47 5.23 -17.15
CA PHE A 60 5.03 5.36 -16.92
C PHE A 60 4.46 4.05 -16.37
N TYR A 61 3.53 4.15 -15.44
CA TYR A 61 2.71 3.04 -14.98
C TYR A 61 1.24 3.45 -14.86
N ALA A 62 0.36 2.47 -14.96
CA ALA A 62 -1.05 2.59 -14.62
C ALA A 62 -1.54 1.23 -14.15
N GLY A 63 -2.53 1.21 -13.29
CA GLY A 63 -3.08 -0.04 -12.80
C GLY A 63 -4.43 0.12 -12.14
N THR A 64 -4.95 -1.01 -11.70
CA THR A 64 -6.16 -1.10 -10.88
C THR A 64 -5.95 -2.16 -9.80
N TRP A 65 -6.57 -1.93 -8.66
CA TRP A 65 -6.55 -2.86 -7.54
C TRP A 65 -7.91 -2.89 -6.87
N ALA A 66 -8.25 -3.99 -6.22
CA ALA A 66 -9.48 -4.10 -5.46
C ALA A 66 -9.29 -5.01 -4.25
N SER A 67 -10.08 -4.78 -3.21
CA SER A 67 -10.16 -5.58 -1.99
C SER A 67 -11.60 -5.69 -1.50
N THR A 68 -11.93 -6.78 -0.84
CA THR A 68 -13.07 -6.79 0.07
C THR A 68 -12.77 -5.93 1.28
N VAL A 69 -13.76 -5.18 1.76
CA VAL A 69 -13.70 -4.34 2.97
C VAL A 69 -14.91 -4.63 3.86
N ASP A 70 -14.86 -4.19 5.12
CA ASP A 70 -15.99 -4.18 6.05
C ASP A 70 -15.84 -2.95 6.97
N PHE A 71 -16.73 -1.99 6.81
CA PHE A 71 -16.78 -0.77 7.63
C PHE A 71 -17.94 -0.82 8.64
N GLY A 72 -18.60 -1.98 8.79
CA GLY A 72 -19.77 -2.15 9.63
C GLY A 72 -21.06 -1.54 9.03
N ASP A 73 -21.03 -1.23 7.74
CA ASP A 73 -22.15 -0.77 6.94
C ASP A 73 -22.33 -1.63 5.68
N ASP A 74 -22.96 -1.14 4.63
CA ASP A 74 -23.23 -1.90 3.39
C ASP A 74 -22.05 -1.85 2.38
N THR A 75 -20.89 -1.28 2.77
CA THR A 75 -19.69 -1.19 1.92
C THR A 75 -18.97 -2.53 1.86
N ASP A 76 -18.95 -3.15 0.68
CA ASP A 76 -18.44 -4.51 0.48
C ASP A 76 -17.03 -4.58 -0.13
N ALA A 77 -16.64 -3.56 -0.91
CA ALA A 77 -15.37 -3.56 -1.65
C ALA A 77 -14.80 -2.16 -1.87
N GLU A 78 -13.47 -2.08 -1.90
CA GLU A 78 -12.68 -0.96 -2.39
C GLU A 78 -12.17 -1.29 -3.80
N TRP A 79 -12.18 -0.31 -4.70
CA TRP A 79 -11.65 -0.41 -6.04
C TRP A 79 -10.85 0.83 -6.42
N ASP A 80 -9.57 0.65 -6.69
CA ASP A 80 -8.63 1.71 -7.01
C ASP A 80 -8.28 1.73 -8.49
N ILE A 81 -8.11 2.95 -9.02
CA ILE A 81 -7.47 3.20 -10.31
C ILE A 81 -6.32 4.16 -10.07
N TYR A 82 -5.14 3.83 -10.57
CA TYR A 82 -3.95 4.65 -10.38
C TYR A 82 -3.09 4.75 -11.62
N PHE A 83 -2.32 5.83 -11.68
CA PHE A 83 -1.30 6.05 -12.72
C PHE A 83 -0.20 6.97 -12.21
N GLY A 84 0.97 6.88 -12.82
CA GLY A 84 2.09 7.72 -12.42
C GLY A 84 3.32 7.59 -13.30
N VAL A 85 4.41 8.17 -12.77
CA VAL A 85 5.73 8.11 -13.38
C VAL A 85 6.79 7.80 -12.32
N ALA A 86 7.69 6.87 -12.64
CA ALA A 86 8.75 6.39 -11.75
C ALA A 86 10.15 6.59 -12.36
N PRO A 87 10.69 7.83 -12.45
CA PRO A 87 12.01 8.09 -12.98
C PRO A 87 13.12 7.85 -11.97
N SER A 88 14.29 7.35 -12.41
CA SER A 88 15.52 7.30 -11.61
C SER A 88 16.44 8.46 -11.96
N ALA A 89 16.86 9.25 -10.98
CA ALA A 89 17.75 10.41 -11.16
C ALA A 89 18.60 10.67 -9.91
N GLY A 90 19.87 11.00 -10.11
CA GLY A 90 20.78 11.40 -9.02
C GLY A 90 21.12 10.28 -8.04
N GLY A 91 20.90 9.01 -8.39
CA GLY A 91 21.08 7.86 -7.51
C GLY A 91 19.92 7.63 -6.55
N PHE A 92 18.77 8.24 -6.87
CA PHE A 92 17.48 8.03 -6.22
C PHE A 92 16.46 7.52 -7.23
N ASP A 93 15.50 6.74 -6.76
CA ASP A 93 14.31 6.36 -7.48
C ASP A 93 13.16 7.22 -6.97
N TRP A 94 12.48 7.90 -7.90
CA TRP A 94 11.36 8.80 -7.63
C TRP A 94 10.08 8.17 -8.11
N ASP A 95 8.98 8.48 -7.45
CA ASP A 95 7.64 8.10 -7.87
C ASP A 95 6.70 9.30 -7.71
N PHE A 96 5.86 9.55 -8.71
CA PHE A 96 4.82 10.57 -8.67
C PHE A 96 3.55 9.93 -9.23
N GLY A 97 2.53 9.79 -8.39
CA GLY A 97 1.31 9.10 -8.72
C GLY A 97 0.05 9.83 -8.33
N ILE A 98 -1.05 9.41 -8.95
CA ILE A 98 -2.41 9.76 -8.57
C ILE A 98 -3.17 8.44 -8.42
N THR A 99 -3.92 8.30 -7.33
CA THR A 99 -4.81 7.18 -7.06
C THR A 99 -6.21 7.72 -6.79
N HIS A 100 -7.20 7.12 -7.43
CA HIS A 100 -8.61 7.35 -7.13
C HIS A 100 -9.15 6.08 -6.46
N TYR A 101 -9.62 6.24 -5.25
CA TYR A 101 -10.23 5.21 -4.42
C TYR A 101 -11.73 5.29 -4.58
N MET A 102 -12.38 4.16 -4.81
CA MET A 102 -13.82 4.03 -4.99
C MET A 102 -14.35 2.92 -4.08
N TYR A 103 -15.50 3.14 -3.48
CA TYR A 103 -16.12 2.17 -2.57
C TYR A 103 -17.45 1.70 -3.14
N VAL A 104 -17.68 0.37 -3.09
CA VAL A 104 -18.87 -0.28 -3.63
C VAL A 104 -19.80 -0.66 -2.48
N GLY A 105 -21.04 -0.22 -2.56
CA GLY A 105 -22.05 -0.47 -1.53
C GLY A 105 -22.10 0.59 -0.43
N ASP A 106 -21.26 1.62 -0.53
CA ASP A 106 -21.25 2.72 0.44
C ASP A 106 -22.64 3.33 0.61
N PRO A 107 -23.03 3.72 1.85
CA PRO A 107 -24.34 4.27 2.13
C PRO A 107 -24.61 5.59 1.38
N ASP A 108 -25.86 5.84 0.99
CA ASP A 108 -26.26 7.09 0.34
C ASP A 108 -25.78 8.31 1.13
N GLY A 109 -24.87 9.12 0.55
CA GLY A 109 -24.32 10.34 1.15
C GLY A 109 -23.14 10.14 2.10
N SER A 110 -22.49 8.96 2.07
CA SER A 110 -21.27 8.68 2.85
C SER A 110 -20.03 9.39 2.32
N ASP A 111 -19.96 9.61 0.99
CA ASP A 111 -18.85 10.25 0.28
C ASP A 111 -17.47 9.63 0.59
N TYR A 112 -17.40 8.28 0.45
CA TYR A 112 -16.16 7.53 0.74
C TYR A 112 -15.13 7.60 -0.39
N ASP A 113 -15.57 7.87 -1.62
CA ASP A 113 -14.67 7.98 -2.77
C ASP A 113 -13.76 9.20 -2.64
N PHE A 114 -12.47 9.03 -2.87
CA PHE A 114 -11.52 10.15 -2.82
C PHE A 114 -10.36 9.99 -3.81
N THR A 115 -9.63 11.07 -4.02
CA THR A 115 -8.43 11.09 -4.88
C THR A 115 -7.23 11.57 -4.11
N GLU A 116 -6.12 10.83 -4.24
CA GLU A 116 -4.85 11.17 -3.61
C GLU A 116 -3.76 11.40 -4.65
N ALA A 117 -3.01 12.48 -4.51
CA ALA A 117 -1.77 12.71 -5.22
C ALA A 117 -0.58 12.34 -4.31
N SER A 118 0.40 11.60 -4.83
CA SER A 118 1.56 11.17 -4.05
C SER A 118 2.89 11.50 -4.73
N ALA A 119 3.91 11.69 -3.90
CA ALA A 119 5.30 11.80 -4.29
C ALA A 119 6.17 10.95 -3.35
N ALA A 120 7.00 10.09 -3.91
CA ALA A 120 7.92 9.28 -3.11
C ALA A 120 9.34 9.35 -3.68
N VAL A 121 10.29 9.09 -2.80
CA VAL A 121 11.71 8.96 -3.14
C VAL A 121 12.31 7.82 -2.37
N SER A 122 13.13 7.01 -3.02
CA SER A 122 13.86 5.93 -2.36
C SER A 122 15.30 5.83 -2.84
N ARG A 123 16.10 5.12 -2.04
CA ARG A 123 17.49 4.85 -2.35
C ARG A 123 17.94 3.52 -1.77
N ALA A 124 18.57 2.70 -2.62
CA ALA A 124 19.25 1.49 -2.19
C ALA A 124 20.65 1.81 -1.64
N ILE A 125 20.99 1.29 -0.46
CA ILE A 125 22.28 1.40 0.22
C ILE A 125 22.68 0.00 0.71
N GLY A 126 23.55 -0.67 -0.04
CA GLY A 126 23.89 -2.07 0.21
C GLY A 126 22.67 -2.97 -0.01
N PRO A 127 22.30 -3.85 0.95
CA PRO A 127 21.14 -4.72 0.85
C PRO A 127 19.83 -4.04 1.30
N ALA A 128 19.89 -2.81 1.74
CA ALA A 128 18.74 -2.07 2.27
C ALA A 128 18.30 -0.96 1.33
N THR A 129 16.97 -0.77 1.22
CA THR A 129 16.35 0.38 0.55
C THR A 129 15.64 1.21 1.61
N TYR A 130 15.77 2.52 1.54
CA TYR A 130 15.10 3.49 2.41
C TYR A 130 14.25 4.41 1.54
N GLY A 131 13.06 4.75 2.03
CA GLY A 131 12.11 5.59 1.29
C GLY A 131 11.42 6.62 2.17
N LEU A 132 10.91 7.66 1.50
CA LEU A 132 9.97 8.63 2.04
C LEU A 132 8.82 8.77 1.05
N LYS A 133 7.59 8.88 1.54
CA LYS A 133 6.38 9.13 0.75
C LYS A 133 5.60 10.28 1.37
N LEU A 134 5.13 11.20 0.55
CA LEU A 134 4.15 12.22 0.88
C LEU A 134 2.92 11.98 0.00
N ALA A 135 1.74 12.02 0.61
CA ALA A 135 0.48 11.92 -0.09
C ALA A 135 -0.49 13.02 0.39
N TYR A 136 -1.36 13.49 -0.49
CA TYR A 136 -2.31 14.54 -0.22
C TYR A 136 -3.63 14.28 -0.94
N SER A 137 -4.73 14.41 -0.22
CA SER A 137 -6.09 14.43 -0.75
C SER A 137 -6.77 15.74 -0.34
N PRO A 138 -7.41 16.45 -1.26
CA PRO A 138 -8.20 17.64 -0.93
C PRO A 138 -9.61 17.31 -0.41
N ASP A 139 -10.00 16.04 -0.47
CA ASP A 139 -11.32 15.52 -0.11
C ASP A 139 -11.11 14.07 0.30
N PHE A 140 -10.88 13.83 1.59
CA PHE A 140 -10.43 12.54 2.10
C PHE A 140 -11.61 11.76 2.68
N PHE A 141 -11.67 10.50 2.39
CA PHE A 141 -12.58 9.43 2.84
C PHE A 141 -13.61 9.87 3.90
N GLY A 142 -14.83 10.17 3.47
CA GLY A 142 -15.95 10.52 4.35
C GLY A 142 -15.78 11.78 5.21
N ALA A 143 -14.65 12.47 5.10
CA ALA A 143 -14.35 13.64 5.93
C ALA A 143 -14.74 14.97 5.28
N GLU A 144 -14.82 15.01 3.94
CA GLU A 144 -14.97 16.25 3.13
C GLU A 144 -13.89 17.31 3.48
N ASP A 145 -12.69 16.85 3.93
CA ASP A 145 -11.59 17.66 4.44
C ASP A 145 -10.26 17.27 3.80
N ASP A 146 -9.32 18.21 3.80
CA ASP A 146 -7.96 17.95 3.33
C ASP A 146 -7.24 16.94 4.24
N ALA A 147 -6.52 16.01 3.63
CA ALA A 147 -5.65 15.10 4.37
C ALA A 147 -4.25 15.01 3.77
N THR A 148 -3.26 14.88 4.65
CA THR A 148 -1.86 14.69 4.29
C THR A 148 -1.30 13.48 5.01
N TYR A 149 -0.54 12.63 4.30
CA TYR A 149 0.18 11.50 4.87
C TYR A 149 1.66 11.59 4.56
N LEU A 150 2.51 11.45 5.57
CA LEU A 150 3.97 11.39 5.43
C LEU A 150 4.48 10.08 6.03
N GLU A 151 5.23 9.31 5.24
CA GLU A 151 5.78 8.01 5.63
C GLU A 151 7.29 7.97 5.43
N ALA A 152 7.99 7.34 6.37
CA ALA A 152 9.34 6.83 6.20
C ALA A 152 9.31 5.30 6.25
N ASN A 153 9.99 4.65 5.29
CA ASN A 153 10.01 3.21 5.18
C ASN A 153 11.41 2.65 4.89
N PHE A 154 11.56 1.36 5.14
CA PHE A 154 12.75 0.62 4.75
C PHE A 154 12.41 -0.81 4.33
N ALA A 155 13.27 -1.41 3.51
CA ALA A 155 13.28 -2.82 3.20
C ALA A 155 14.71 -3.35 3.15
N VAL A 156 14.92 -4.58 3.58
CA VAL A 156 16.21 -5.27 3.51
C VAL A 156 16.01 -6.73 3.13
N GLU A 157 16.89 -7.25 2.26
CA GLU A 157 16.92 -8.65 1.85
C GLU A 157 18.12 -9.35 2.52
N PRO A 158 17.97 -9.86 3.77
CA PRO A 158 19.09 -10.45 4.52
C PRO A 158 19.58 -11.77 3.93
N ALA A 159 18.75 -12.48 3.19
CA ALA A 159 19.07 -13.73 2.50
C ALA A 159 18.16 -13.91 1.28
N PRO A 160 18.53 -14.78 0.31
CA PRO A 160 17.63 -15.16 -0.78
C PRO A 160 16.27 -15.62 -0.23
N GLN A 161 15.18 -15.18 -0.85
CA GLN A 161 13.80 -15.49 -0.47
C GLN A 161 13.29 -14.78 0.82
N TRP A 162 14.13 -14.11 1.59
CA TRP A 162 13.74 -13.42 2.82
C TRP A 162 13.79 -11.91 2.66
N SER A 163 12.75 -11.24 3.10
CA SER A 163 12.71 -9.78 3.25
C SER A 163 12.32 -9.39 4.67
N VAL A 164 12.81 -8.26 5.13
CA VAL A 164 12.35 -7.57 6.34
C VAL A 164 12.06 -6.14 5.94
N SER A 165 10.88 -5.65 6.24
CA SER A 165 10.49 -4.28 5.91
C SER A 165 9.62 -3.66 6.99
N GLY A 166 9.59 -2.34 7.03
CA GLY A 166 8.76 -1.61 7.96
C GLY A 166 8.57 -0.17 7.53
N ALA A 167 7.55 0.44 8.09
CA ALA A 167 7.20 1.83 7.86
C ALA A 167 6.71 2.49 9.14
N VAL A 168 6.85 3.80 9.20
CA VAL A 168 6.18 4.68 10.16
C VAL A 168 5.63 5.87 9.39
N GLY A 169 4.36 6.19 9.59
CA GLY A 169 3.69 7.28 8.90
C GLY A 169 2.78 8.07 9.81
N GLN A 170 2.66 9.35 9.52
CA GLN A 170 1.75 10.26 10.17
C GLN A 170 0.66 10.67 9.20
N GLN A 171 -0.59 10.43 9.55
CA GLN A 171 -1.77 10.95 8.90
C GLN A 171 -2.20 12.23 9.61
N TRP A 172 -2.45 13.29 8.84
CA TRP A 172 -3.12 14.51 9.29
C TRP A 172 -4.41 14.66 8.50
N VAL A 173 -5.48 15.04 9.19
CA VAL A 173 -6.78 15.36 8.59
C VAL A 173 -7.25 16.68 9.17
N ASP A 174 -7.68 17.65 8.36
CA ASP A 174 -8.03 19.00 8.81
C ASP A 174 -9.16 19.01 9.86
N SER A 175 -10.04 18.00 9.87
CA SER A 175 -11.01 17.77 10.93
C SER A 175 -10.41 17.38 12.29
N GLY A 176 -9.11 17.05 12.35
CA GLY A 176 -8.37 16.73 13.57
C GLY A 176 -8.31 15.23 13.88
N ALA A 177 -8.61 14.36 12.92
CA ALA A 177 -8.44 12.92 13.06
C ALA A 177 -6.98 12.49 12.71
N ASP A 178 -6.01 13.06 13.43
CA ASP A 178 -4.58 12.84 13.21
C ASP A 178 -4.11 11.60 13.95
N TYR A 179 -3.36 10.72 13.28
CA TYR A 179 -2.75 9.56 13.94
C TYR A 179 -1.40 9.18 13.33
N LEU A 180 -0.59 8.49 14.13
CA LEU A 180 0.64 7.85 13.71
C LEU A 180 0.42 6.34 13.64
N GLY A 181 0.74 5.74 12.49
CA GLY A 181 0.74 4.29 12.31
C GLY A 181 2.15 3.78 12.01
N TRP A 182 2.44 2.52 12.37
CA TRP A 182 3.69 1.87 12.00
C TRP A 182 3.50 0.38 11.78
N ASN A 183 4.41 -0.22 11.04
CA ASN A 183 4.44 -1.66 10.83
C ASN A 183 5.86 -2.20 10.74
N LEU A 184 5.98 -3.51 10.99
CA LEU A 184 7.20 -4.27 10.78
C LEU A 184 6.84 -5.69 10.34
N GLY A 185 7.41 -6.15 9.23
CA GLY A 185 7.09 -7.44 8.65
C GLY A 185 8.27 -8.23 8.16
N VAL A 186 8.04 -9.53 8.00
CA VAL A 186 8.97 -10.49 7.41
C VAL A 186 8.27 -11.21 6.27
N GLY A 187 8.87 -11.11 5.08
CA GLY A 187 8.41 -11.78 3.88
C GLY A 187 9.25 -13.01 3.55
N TYR A 188 8.61 -14.01 2.95
CA TYR A 188 9.27 -15.21 2.43
C TYR A 188 8.72 -15.57 1.04
N ALA A 189 9.58 -15.57 0.02
CA ALA A 189 9.23 -16.01 -1.33
C ALA A 189 9.43 -17.52 -1.45
N PHE A 190 8.35 -18.28 -1.59
CA PHE A 190 8.43 -19.73 -1.83
C PHE A 190 9.05 -20.03 -3.20
N ASN A 191 8.68 -19.23 -4.20
CA ASN A 191 9.15 -19.28 -5.59
C ASN A 191 8.83 -17.94 -6.26
N ASP A 192 8.98 -17.88 -7.60
CA ASP A 192 8.75 -16.68 -8.40
C ASP A 192 7.27 -16.25 -8.49
N VAL A 193 6.34 -17.06 -7.99
CA VAL A 193 4.90 -16.80 -8.04
C VAL A 193 4.31 -16.55 -6.64
N PHE A 194 4.72 -17.33 -5.63
CA PHE A 194 4.08 -17.32 -4.32
C PHE A 194 4.97 -16.72 -3.23
N GLY A 195 4.42 -15.82 -2.45
CA GLY A 195 5.05 -15.22 -1.28
C GLY A 195 4.12 -15.20 -0.06
N LEU A 196 4.72 -15.23 1.12
CA LEU A 196 4.08 -15.07 2.42
C LEU A 196 4.65 -13.83 3.10
N ASP A 197 3.80 -13.03 3.73
CA ASP A 197 4.19 -11.93 4.63
C ASP A 197 3.55 -12.13 6.00
N LEU A 198 4.33 -11.93 7.05
CA LEU A 198 3.89 -11.85 8.44
C LEU A 198 4.26 -10.47 8.95
N ARG A 199 3.26 -9.66 9.29
CA ARG A 199 3.44 -8.26 9.62
C ARG A 199 2.69 -7.85 10.87
N TYR A 200 3.37 -7.13 11.74
CA TYR A 200 2.77 -6.45 12.88
C TYR A 200 2.45 -5.01 12.48
N HIS A 201 1.25 -4.56 12.81
CA HIS A 201 0.77 -3.20 12.64
C HIS A 201 0.36 -2.63 13.99
N ASP A 202 0.44 -1.30 14.11
CA ASP A 202 0.01 -0.59 15.29
C ASP A 202 -0.23 0.89 14.98
N THR A 203 -1.08 1.55 15.77
CA THR A 203 -1.28 2.99 15.75
C THR A 203 -1.11 3.58 17.15
N ASN A 204 -1.14 4.91 17.26
CA ASN A 204 -1.14 5.59 18.58
C ASN A 204 -2.55 5.91 19.10
N GLU A 205 -3.61 5.54 18.37
CA GLU A 205 -5.00 5.97 18.64
C GLU A 205 -5.94 4.79 18.97
N HIS A 206 -5.54 3.93 19.91
CA HIS A 206 -6.30 2.75 20.34
C HIS A 206 -7.68 3.11 20.93
N ASP A 207 -7.85 4.32 21.46
CA ASP A 207 -9.13 4.79 22.02
C ASP A 207 -10.21 5.07 20.92
N TRP A 208 -9.82 5.01 19.64
CA TRP A 208 -10.76 5.28 18.51
C TRP A 208 -11.53 4.03 18.06
N GLY A 209 -11.18 2.86 18.56
CA GLY A 209 -11.82 1.59 18.27
C GLY A 209 -10.86 0.48 17.90
N ASP A 210 -11.35 -0.75 17.92
CA ASP A 210 -10.55 -1.97 17.75
C ASP A 210 -9.77 -1.98 16.41
N ILE A 211 -10.32 -1.36 15.35
CA ILE A 211 -9.67 -1.25 14.04
C ILE A 211 -8.34 -0.45 14.06
N TYR A 212 -8.08 0.36 15.11
CA TYR A 212 -6.82 1.10 15.34
C TYR A 212 -5.85 0.36 16.24
N ASP A 213 -6.26 -0.76 16.85
CA ASP A 213 -5.44 -1.55 17.77
C ASP A 213 -4.31 -2.29 17.05
N SER A 214 -3.32 -2.67 17.83
CA SER A 214 -2.20 -3.46 17.34
C SER A 214 -2.61 -4.86 16.90
N ARG A 215 -2.05 -5.33 15.77
CA ARG A 215 -2.40 -6.64 15.22
C ARG A 215 -1.27 -7.30 14.44
N VAL A 216 -1.39 -8.62 14.28
CA VAL A 216 -0.51 -9.42 13.43
C VAL A 216 -1.32 -9.88 12.21
N VAL A 217 -0.83 -9.56 11.03
CA VAL A 217 -1.46 -9.90 9.75
C VAL A 217 -0.60 -10.93 9.02
N VAL A 218 -1.27 -11.92 8.44
CA VAL A 218 -0.65 -12.94 7.56
C VAL A 218 -1.24 -12.80 6.17
N SER A 219 -0.39 -12.63 5.16
CA SER A 219 -0.81 -12.49 3.77
C SER A 219 -0.10 -13.51 2.89
N LEU A 220 -0.86 -14.20 2.04
CA LEU A 220 -0.36 -15.08 1.00
C LEU A 220 -0.67 -14.46 -0.36
N THR A 221 0.37 -14.20 -1.13
CA THR A 221 0.25 -13.54 -2.43
C THR A 221 0.74 -14.43 -3.56
N ALA A 222 0.03 -14.37 -4.69
CA ALA A 222 0.45 -14.91 -5.97
C ALA A 222 0.63 -13.76 -6.97
N GLY A 223 1.80 -13.70 -7.66
CA GLY A 223 2.11 -12.74 -8.74
C GLY A 223 2.31 -13.45 -10.09
N PHE A 224 1.85 -12.85 -11.20
CA PHE A 224 1.92 -13.44 -12.55
C PHE A 224 2.41 -12.44 -13.58
#